data_4ddb4c6c77943817fa75741c4347612f
#
_entry.id   4ddb4c6c77943817fa75741c4347612f
#
_cell.length_a   1.000
_cell.length_b   1.000
_cell.length_c   1.000
_cell.angle_alpha   90.00
_cell.angle_beta   90.00
_cell.angle_gamma   90.00
#
_symmetry.space_group_name_H-M   'P 1'
#
loop_
_entity.id
_entity.type
_entity.pdbx_description
1 polymer ?
#
loop_
_entity_poly.entity_id
_entity_poly.type
_entity_poly.pdbx_seq_one_letter_code
_entity_poly.pdbx_strand_id
1 'polypeptide(L)'
;LLFGAAPLLVLLLYSLIPNDYPIRKGASIVGFCTCAIAGVCFWNPPSKHPPLDEKLLIAHASALLQNIYRAFDYQNDSDVYEALEHSVTGNLLEDLFLKIQSGLLMQEQGGAIARVKQVEVGKITLAENSKHDPHAIDLDATWRVTGTVEHWGHIHTRENEFDARMKINATPEGRGRIVGFEVTDEKRVRFETAVRMFEDE
;
A
#
# COMPACT_ATOMS: atom_id res chain seq x y z
N LEU A 1 -20.24 -17.68 18.11
CA LEU A 1 -21.33 -17.78 19.15
C LEU A 1 -21.30 -19.09 19.98
N LEU A 2 -20.46 -20.08 19.67
CA LEU A 2 -20.39 -21.38 20.38
C LEU A 2 -19.39 -21.43 21.55
N PHE A 3 -18.47 -20.47 21.66
CA PHE A 3 -17.43 -20.45 22.71
C PHE A 3 -17.89 -19.90 24.08
N GLY A 4 -19.03 -19.21 24.14
CA GLY A 4 -19.59 -18.68 25.39
C GLY A 4 -20.35 -19.70 26.25
N ALA A 5 -20.75 -20.83 25.69
CA ALA A 5 -21.57 -21.82 26.39
C ALA A 5 -20.76 -22.82 27.25
N ALA A 6 -19.52 -23.07 26.88
CA ALA A 6 -18.67 -24.05 27.58
C ALA A 6 -18.39 -23.73 29.07
N PRO A 7 -18.00 -22.50 29.44
CA PRO A 7 -17.75 -22.17 30.85
C PRO A 7 -19.03 -22.20 31.72
N LEU A 8 -20.18 -21.82 31.12
CA LEU A 8 -21.48 -21.89 31.83
C LEU A 8 -21.91 -23.34 32.08
N LEU A 9 -21.67 -24.24 31.15
CA LEU A 9 -21.96 -25.67 31.29
C LEU A 9 -21.08 -26.30 32.35
N VAL A 10 -19.80 -25.93 32.44
CA VAL A 10 -18.88 -26.42 33.50
C VAL A 10 -19.30 -25.92 34.86
N LEU A 11 -19.75 -24.67 35.01
CA LEU A 11 -20.26 -24.12 36.26
C LEU A 11 -21.56 -24.83 36.70
N LEU A 12 -22.43 -25.15 35.76
CA LEU A 12 -23.70 -25.83 36.01
C LEU A 12 -23.47 -27.28 36.44
N LEU A 13 -22.57 -27.98 35.78
CA LEU A 13 -22.15 -29.35 36.20
C LEU A 13 -21.47 -29.34 37.59
N TYR A 14 -20.67 -28.30 37.87
CA TYR A 14 -20.04 -28.12 39.17
C TYR A 14 -21.06 -27.93 40.31
N SER A 15 -22.17 -27.24 40.06
CA SER A 15 -23.24 -27.02 41.07
C SER A 15 -24.01 -28.28 41.45
N LEU A 16 -23.96 -29.30 40.59
CA LEU A 16 -24.64 -30.59 40.82
C LEU A 16 -23.82 -31.57 41.66
N ILE A 17 -22.55 -31.28 41.94
CA ILE A 17 -21.66 -32.16 42.76
C ILE A 17 -21.94 -31.90 44.25
N PRO A 18 -22.30 -32.92 45.05
CA PRO A 18 -22.49 -32.77 46.49
C PRO A 18 -21.24 -32.25 47.19
N ASN A 19 -21.44 -31.48 48.27
CA ASN A 19 -20.36 -30.78 48.98
C ASN A 19 -19.31 -31.70 49.61
N ASP A 20 -19.64 -32.96 49.85
CA ASP A 20 -18.83 -33.91 50.63
C ASP A 20 -17.82 -34.70 49.76
N TYR A 21 -17.76 -34.43 48.44
CA TYR A 21 -16.85 -35.15 47.58
C TYR A 21 -15.49 -34.44 47.44
N PRO A 22 -14.34 -35.17 47.64
CA PRO A 22 -12.99 -34.63 47.54
C PRO A 22 -12.67 -34.09 46.14
N ILE A 23 -13.36 -34.58 45.11
CA ILE A 23 -13.24 -34.15 43.69
C ILE A 23 -13.63 -32.68 43.50
N ARG A 24 -14.45 -32.12 44.39
CA ARG A 24 -14.92 -30.74 44.31
C ARG A 24 -13.81 -29.70 44.38
N LYS A 25 -12.75 -29.96 45.20
CA LYS A 25 -11.59 -29.06 45.33
C LYS A 25 -10.76 -29.06 44.04
N GLY A 26 -10.57 -30.22 43.40
CA GLY A 26 -9.86 -30.33 42.13
C GLY A 26 -10.64 -29.70 40.95
N ALA A 27 -11.96 -29.93 40.90
CA ALA A 27 -12.83 -29.36 39.88
C ALA A 27 -12.90 -27.83 39.96
N SER A 28 -12.82 -27.24 41.16
CA SER A 28 -12.75 -25.78 41.35
C SER A 28 -11.49 -25.16 40.72
N ILE A 29 -10.34 -25.82 40.96
CA ILE A 29 -9.05 -25.31 40.42
C ILE A 29 -9.05 -25.40 38.90
N VAL A 30 -9.49 -26.50 38.31
CA VAL A 30 -9.58 -26.71 36.88
C VAL A 30 -10.57 -25.72 36.26
N GLY A 31 -11.74 -25.52 36.85
CA GLY A 31 -12.72 -24.55 36.38
C GLY A 31 -12.20 -23.11 36.43
N PHE A 32 -11.50 -22.72 37.48
CA PHE A 32 -10.89 -21.39 37.57
C PHE A 32 -9.77 -21.19 36.55
N CYS A 33 -8.92 -22.19 36.35
CA CYS A 33 -7.86 -22.13 35.33
C CYS A 33 -8.43 -22.03 33.92
N THR A 34 -9.49 -22.78 33.59
CA THR A 34 -10.12 -22.70 32.25
C THR A 34 -10.80 -21.36 32.02
N CYS A 35 -11.48 -20.79 33.03
CA CYS A 35 -12.06 -19.46 32.94
C CYS A 35 -11.00 -18.37 32.84
N ALA A 36 -9.88 -18.50 33.56
CA ALA A 36 -8.77 -17.55 33.46
C ALA A 36 -8.11 -17.57 32.08
N ILE A 37 -7.87 -18.77 31.51
CA ILE A 37 -7.31 -18.93 30.17
C ILE A 37 -8.30 -18.37 29.10
N ALA A 38 -9.58 -18.70 29.20
CA ALA A 38 -10.61 -18.16 28.30
C ALA A 38 -10.73 -16.64 28.41
N GLY A 39 -10.63 -16.08 29.64
CA GLY A 39 -10.62 -14.63 29.85
C GLY A 39 -9.41 -13.94 29.22
N VAL A 40 -8.22 -14.52 29.36
CA VAL A 40 -6.99 -13.99 28.72
C VAL A 40 -7.08 -14.07 27.20
N CYS A 41 -7.58 -15.18 26.66
CA CYS A 41 -7.78 -15.31 25.19
C CYS A 41 -8.88 -14.37 24.65
N PHE A 42 -9.90 -14.06 25.46
CA PHE A 42 -10.95 -13.11 25.08
C PHE A 42 -10.49 -11.66 25.18
N TRP A 43 -9.64 -11.34 26.16
CA TRP A 43 -9.09 -9.99 26.38
C TRP A 43 -7.93 -9.67 25.45
N ASN A 44 -7.14 -10.68 25.08
CA ASN A 44 -6.10 -10.60 24.07
C ASN A 44 -6.41 -11.60 22.93
N PRO A 45 -7.34 -11.28 22.03
CA PRO A 45 -7.53 -12.13 20.87
C PRO A 45 -6.20 -12.18 20.11
N PRO A 46 -5.72 -13.38 19.71
CA PRO A 46 -4.53 -13.48 18.89
C PRO A 46 -4.73 -12.53 17.68
N SER A 47 -3.75 -11.67 17.46
CA SER A 47 -3.80 -10.74 16.34
C SER A 47 -4.05 -11.56 15.07
N LYS A 48 -5.18 -11.34 14.40
CA LYS A 48 -5.60 -12.09 13.21
C LYS A 48 -4.70 -11.82 11.99
N HIS A 49 -3.73 -10.93 12.16
CA HIS A 49 -2.84 -10.53 11.09
C HIS A 49 -1.47 -11.16 11.34
N PRO A 50 -0.96 -11.99 10.42
CA PRO A 50 0.43 -12.41 10.44
C PRO A 50 1.32 -11.15 10.46
N PRO A 51 2.51 -11.23 11.06
CA PRO A 51 3.45 -10.12 11.01
C PRO A 51 3.66 -9.75 9.53
N LEU A 52 3.63 -8.45 9.25
CA LEU A 52 3.83 -7.93 7.89
C LEU A 52 5.20 -8.38 7.40
N ASP A 53 5.24 -9.14 6.30
CA ASP A 53 6.49 -9.50 5.65
C ASP A 53 7.03 -8.26 4.93
N GLU A 54 8.10 -7.68 5.47
CA GLU A 54 8.73 -6.47 4.94
C GLU A 54 9.15 -6.63 3.47
N LYS A 55 9.63 -7.83 3.08
CA LYS A 55 10.03 -8.08 1.69
C LYS A 55 8.82 -8.06 0.74
N LEU A 56 7.71 -8.65 1.15
CA LEU A 56 6.48 -8.62 0.38
C LEU A 56 5.92 -7.20 0.28
N LEU A 57 5.98 -6.44 1.36
CA LEU A 57 5.56 -5.04 1.38
C LEU A 57 6.38 -4.19 0.41
N ILE A 58 7.71 -4.31 0.45
CA ILE A 58 8.62 -3.59 -0.45
C ILE A 58 8.36 -3.96 -1.92
N ALA A 59 8.22 -5.25 -2.21
CA ALA A 59 7.89 -5.72 -3.56
C ALA A 59 6.53 -5.19 -4.04
N HIS A 60 5.53 -5.20 -3.16
CA HIS A 60 4.21 -4.65 -3.45
C HIS A 60 4.27 -3.14 -3.70
N ALA A 61 4.94 -2.37 -2.84
CA ALA A 61 5.16 -0.93 -3.01
C ALA A 61 5.84 -0.59 -4.33
N SER A 62 6.87 -1.36 -4.71
CA SER A 62 7.56 -1.22 -6.00
C SER A 62 6.61 -1.44 -7.18
N ALA A 63 5.76 -2.47 -7.11
CA ALA A 63 4.78 -2.75 -8.16
C ALA A 63 3.71 -1.64 -8.26
N LEU A 64 3.21 -1.13 -7.12
CA LEU A 64 2.26 -0.01 -7.09
C LEU A 64 2.86 1.24 -7.74
N LEU A 65 4.11 1.56 -7.40
CA LEU A 65 4.80 2.72 -7.96
C LEU A 65 4.96 2.61 -9.48
N GLN A 66 5.39 1.45 -9.99
CA GLN A 66 5.49 1.20 -11.43
C GLN A 66 4.15 1.32 -12.14
N ASN A 67 3.07 0.83 -11.53
CA ASN A 67 1.72 0.89 -12.11
C ASN A 67 1.20 2.33 -12.22
N ILE A 68 1.54 3.22 -11.28
CA ILE A 68 1.19 4.65 -11.40
C ILE A 68 1.74 5.24 -12.70
N TYR A 69 2.99 4.92 -13.04
CA TYR A 69 3.61 5.45 -14.27
C TYR A 69 3.04 4.81 -15.54
N ARG A 70 2.50 3.58 -15.48
CA ARG A 70 1.79 2.95 -16.61
C ARG A 70 0.50 3.69 -16.98
N ALA A 71 -0.12 4.38 -16.01
CA ALA A 71 -1.31 5.18 -16.29
C ALA A 71 -1.06 6.30 -17.33
N PHE A 72 0.20 6.73 -17.50
CA PHE A 72 0.60 7.71 -18.53
C PHE A 72 0.62 7.14 -19.96
N ASP A 73 0.52 5.83 -20.13
CA ASP A 73 0.46 5.17 -21.44
C ASP A 73 -0.95 5.18 -22.05
N TYR A 74 -1.97 5.43 -21.23
CA TYR A 74 -3.38 5.45 -21.64
C TYR A 74 -3.78 6.83 -22.18
N GLN A 75 -4.77 6.83 -23.10
CA GLN A 75 -5.20 8.03 -23.83
C GLN A 75 -6.63 8.47 -23.45
N ASN A 76 -7.41 7.59 -22.83
CA ASN A 76 -8.77 7.90 -22.43
C ASN A 76 -8.92 7.91 -20.90
N ASP A 77 -9.85 8.72 -20.42
CA ASP A 77 -10.04 9.00 -19.01
C ASP A 77 -10.39 7.75 -18.19
N SER A 78 -11.20 6.83 -18.75
CA SER A 78 -11.63 5.64 -18.01
C SER A 78 -10.48 4.68 -17.78
N ASP A 79 -9.61 4.47 -18.77
CA ASP A 79 -8.45 3.58 -18.65
C ASP A 79 -7.38 4.17 -17.71
N VAL A 80 -7.18 5.50 -17.77
CA VAL A 80 -6.30 6.21 -16.83
C VAL A 80 -6.78 6.04 -15.40
N TYR A 81 -8.08 6.27 -15.16
CA TYR A 81 -8.67 6.15 -13.83
C TYR A 81 -8.57 4.71 -13.30
N GLU A 82 -8.96 3.72 -14.12
CA GLU A 82 -8.91 2.30 -13.78
C GLU A 82 -7.47 1.85 -13.46
N ALA A 83 -6.49 2.27 -14.26
CA ALA A 83 -5.09 1.96 -14.01
C ALA A 83 -4.59 2.55 -12.68
N LEU A 84 -4.98 3.78 -12.36
CA LEU A 84 -4.60 4.45 -11.11
C LEU A 84 -5.25 3.83 -9.89
N GLU A 85 -6.56 3.51 -9.93
CA GLU A 85 -7.30 3.03 -8.76
C GLU A 85 -6.77 1.71 -8.20
N HIS A 86 -6.07 0.91 -9.03
CA HIS A 86 -5.40 -0.30 -8.58
C HIS A 86 -4.20 -0.02 -7.67
N SER A 87 -3.59 1.16 -7.79
CA SER A 87 -2.34 1.50 -7.11
C SER A 87 -2.48 2.60 -6.07
N VAL A 88 -3.39 3.53 -6.28
CA VAL A 88 -3.60 4.69 -5.41
C VAL A 88 -5.04 4.80 -4.95
N THR A 89 -5.29 5.60 -3.92
CA THR A 89 -6.64 5.84 -3.41
C THR A 89 -6.73 7.20 -2.71
N GLY A 90 -7.96 7.64 -2.42
CA GLY A 90 -8.21 8.93 -1.76
C GLY A 90 -7.86 10.11 -2.66
N ASN A 91 -7.47 11.21 -2.05
CA ASN A 91 -7.15 12.46 -2.76
C ASN A 91 -6.00 12.28 -3.75
N LEU A 92 -5.05 11.39 -3.47
CA LEU A 92 -3.93 11.12 -4.38
C LEU A 92 -4.40 10.57 -5.73
N LEU A 93 -5.44 9.72 -5.75
CA LEU A 93 -6.01 9.21 -6.99
C LEU A 93 -6.57 10.35 -7.85
N GLU A 94 -7.33 11.26 -7.24
CA GLU A 94 -7.91 12.40 -7.92
C GLU A 94 -6.84 13.36 -8.45
N ASP A 95 -5.85 13.69 -7.63
CA ASP A 95 -4.74 14.58 -8.00
C ASP A 95 -3.92 14.04 -9.18
N LEU A 96 -3.59 12.75 -9.17
CA LEU A 96 -2.85 12.10 -10.26
C LEU A 96 -3.69 12.01 -11.53
N PHE A 97 -4.97 11.64 -11.41
CA PHE A 97 -5.90 11.59 -12.53
C PHE A 97 -6.00 12.96 -13.23
N LEU A 98 -6.25 14.03 -12.49
CA LEU A 98 -6.35 15.39 -13.03
C LEU A 98 -5.05 15.85 -13.68
N LYS A 99 -3.90 15.47 -13.12
CA LYS A 99 -2.59 15.77 -13.72
C LYS A 99 -2.42 15.10 -15.08
N ILE A 100 -2.75 13.81 -15.20
CA ILE A 100 -2.64 13.07 -16.46
C ILE A 100 -3.62 13.63 -17.47
N GLN A 101 -4.89 13.84 -17.09
CA GLN A 101 -5.92 14.43 -17.95
C GLN A 101 -5.51 15.80 -18.48
N SER A 102 -4.96 16.66 -17.63
CA SER A 102 -4.44 17.98 -18.08
C SER A 102 -3.33 17.85 -19.11
N GLY A 103 -2.44 16.84 -18.95
CA GLY A 103 -1.40 16.55 -19.95
C GLY A 103 -1.96 16.10 -21.29
N LEU A 104 -2.98 15.22 -21.28
CA LEU A 104 -3.66 14.74 -22.49
C LEU A 104 -4.36 15.89 -23.24
N LEU A 105 -5.08 16.75 -22.51
CA LEU A 105 -5.72 17.94 -23.10
C LEU A 105 -4.71 18.87 -23.76
N MET A 106 -3.55 19.11 -23.14
CA MET A 106 -2.48 19.92 -23.76
C MET A 106 -1.94 19.26 -25.03
N GLN A 107 -1.80 17.94 -25.06
CA GLN A 107 -1.39 17.21 -26.25
C GLN A 107 -2.40 17.36 -27.39
N GLU A 108 -3.70 17.22 -27.13
CA GLU A 108 -4.77 17.38 -28.09
C GLU A 108 -4.81 18.79 -28.72
N GLN A 109 -4.43 19.80 -27.95
CA GLN A 109 -4.33 21.19 -28.40
C GLN A 109 -3.04 21.50 -29.21
N GLY A 110 -2.27 20.48 -29.59
CA GLY A 110 -1.01 20.63 -30.30
C GLY A 110 0.17 21.07 -29.43
N GLY A 111 0.04 20.89 -28.14
CA GLY A 111 1.09 21.14 -27.15
C GLY A 111 2.17 20.07 -27.11
N ALA A 112 2.96 20.10 -26.05
CA ALA A 112 4.04 19.12 -25.86
C ALA A 112 3.48 17.73 -25.50
N ILE A 113 4.03 16.69 -26.13
CA ILE A 113 3.71 15.30 -25.86
C ILE A 113 4.73 14.75 -24.86
N ALA A 114 4.27 14.47 -23.64
CA ALA A 114 5.09 13.83 -22.63
C ALA A 114 4.86 12.31 -22.62
N ARG A 115 5.94 11.52 -22.57
CA ARG A 115 5.89 10.05 -22.48
C ARG A 115 6.86 9.55 -21.42
N VAL A 116 6.40 8.62 -20.59
CA VAL A 116 7.29 7.87 -19.70
C VAL A 116 7.91 6.72 -20.50
N LYS A 117 9.24 6.63 -20.49
CA LYS A 117 9.97 5.58 -21.20
C LYS A 117 10.39 4.44 -20.28
N GLN A 118 10.81 4.80 -19.07
CA GLN A 118 11.35 3.83 -18.11
C GLN A 118 11.14 4.33 -16.69
N VAL A 119 10.84 3.40 -15.81
CA VAL A 119 10.80 3.63 -14.36
C VAL A 119 11.68 2.59 -13.69
N GLU A 120 12.71 3.03 -13.03
CA GLU A 120 13.63 2.20 -12.27
C GLU A 120 13.41 2.44 -10.78
N VAL A 121 12.81 1.47 -10.11
CA VAL A 121 12.64 1.54 -8.66
C VAL A 121 13.94 1.15 -8.00
N GLY A 122 14.51 2.07 -7.25
CA GLY A 122 15.74 1.88 -6.49
C GLY A 122 15.46 1.29 -5.11
N LYS A 123 15.90 1.97 -4.08
CA LYS A 123 15.75 1.50 -2.70
C LYS A 123 14.38 1.87 -2.14
N ILE A 124 13.70 0.89 -1.51
CA ILE A 124 12.53 1.11 -0.67
C ILE A 124 12.82 0.53 0.71
N THR A 125 12.55 1.30 1.77
CA THR A 125 12.74 0.87 3.16
C THR A 125 11.60 1.36 4.03
N LEU A 126 11.33 0.67 5.13
CA LEU A 126 10.42 1.16 6.17
C LEU A 126 10.95 2.46 6.78
N ALA A 127 10.12 3.48 6.84
CA ALA A 127 10.46 4.70 7.55
C ALA A 127 10.50 4.46 9.07
N GLU A 128 11.39 5.15 9.78
CA GLU A 128 11.59 4.94 11.22
C GLU A 128 10.31 5.15 12.04
N ASN A 129 9.43 6.04 11.61
CA ASN A 129 8.17 6.36 12.28
C ASN A 129 6.99 5.45 11.90
N SER A 130 7.18 4.52 10.96
CA SER A 130 6.13 3.66 10.42
C SER A 130 5.50 2.70 11.42
N LYS A 131 6.13 2.48 12.56
CA LYS A 131 5.72 1.48 13.57
C LYS A 131 4.52 1.90 14.43
N HIS A 132 4.00 3.11 14.29
CA HIS A 132 3.00 3.68 15.21
C HIS A 132 1.56 3.68 14.68
N ASP A 133 1.36 3.52 13.36
CA ASP A 133 0.03 3.50 12.77
C ASP A 133 -0.30 2.09 12.23
N PRO A 134 -1.24 1.36 12.86
CA PRO A 134 -1.62 0.02 12.40
C PRO A 134 -2.37 0.03 11.06
N HIS A 135 -2.82 1.19 10.59
CA HIS A 135 -3.63 1.34 9.37
C HIS A 135 -2.88 1.99 8.22
N ALA A 136 -1.69 2.54 8.46
CA ALA A 136 -0.86 3.16 7.44
C ALA A 136 0.62 2.88 7.69
N ILE A 137 1.34 2.60 6.61
CA ILE A 137 2.76 2.29 6.63
C ILE A 137 3.48 3.34 5.82
N ASP A 138 4.46 3.98 6.42
CA ASP A 138 5.33 4.93 5.75
C ASP A 138 6.59 4.20 5.25
N LEU A 139 6.91 4.41 3.99
CA LEU A 139 8.09 3.88 3.31
C LEU A 139 8.90 5.04 2.75
N ASP A 140 10.21 5.00 2.92
CA ASP A 140 11.13 5.87 2.20
C ASP A 140 11.54 5.16 0.90
N ALA A 141 11.33 5.82 -0.24
CA ALA A 141 11.51 5.26 -1.58
C ALA A 141 12.35 6.19 -2.46
N THR A 142 13.28 5.58 -3.22
CA THR A 142 14.06 6.26 -4.26
C THR A 142 13.79 5.58 -5.59
N TRP A 143 13.50 6.35 -6.64
CA TRP A 143 13.33 5.81 -7.98
C TRP A 143 13.76 6.82 -9.05
N ARG A 144 13.99 6.32 -10.26
CA ARG A 144 14.30 7.13 -11.44
C ARG A 144 13.23 6.99 -12.49
N VAL A 145 12.96 8.10 -13.15
CA VAL A 145 12.04 8.14 -14.29
C VAL A 145 12.75 8.76 -15.48
N THR A 146 12.80 7.98 -16.55
CA THR A 146 13.22 8.50 -17.86
C THR A 146 11.99 8.77 -18.68
N GLY A 147 11.86 9.99 -19.15
CA GLY A 147 10.75 10.44 -20.00
C GLY A 147 11.22 11.28 -21.17
N THR A 148 10.35 11.41 -22.16
CA THR A 148 10.55 12.29 -23.31
C THR A 148 9.44 13.32 -23.37
N VAL A 149 9.80 14.54 -23.80
CA VAL A 149 8.85 15.60 -24.14
C VAL A 149 9.13 16.00 -25.58
N GLU A 150 8.13 15.85 -26.44
CA GLU A 150 8.20 16.18 -27.87
C GLU A 150 7.35 17.42 -28.14
N HIS A 151 7.94 18.43 -28.76
CA HIS A 151 7.25 19.61 -29.27
C HIS A 151 8.00 20.24 -30.44
N TRP A 152 7.26 20.69 -31.45
CA TRP A 152 7.78 21.41 -32.66
C TRP A 152 9.00 20.73 -33.30
N GLY A 153 9.01 19.40 -33.40
CA GLY A 153 10.13 18.65 -34.00
C GLY A 153 11.34 18.46 -33.10
N HIS A 154 11.31 18.91 -31.87
CA HIS A 154 12.34 18.66 -30.87
C HIS A 154 11.90 17.59 -29.88
N ILE A 155 12.81 16.69 -29.53
CA ILE A 155 12.61 15.67 -28.52
C ILE A 155 13.59 15.94 -27.37
N HIS A 156 13.03 16.19 -26.19
CA HIS A 156 13.81 16.33 -24.98
C HIS A 156 13.72 15.05 -24.17
N THR A 157 14.83 14.41 -23.87
CA THR A 157 14.90 13.28 -22.95
C THR A 157 15.35 13.79 -21.58
N ARG A 158 14.59 13.44 -20.56
CA ARG A 158 14.91 13.76 -19.17
C ARG A 158 14.95 12.49 -18.32
N GLU A 159 15.91 12.43 -17.42
CA GLU A 159 15.98 11.44 -16.37
C GLU A 159 16.02 12.19 -15.04
N ASN A 160 15.00 11.95 -14.22
CA ASN A 160 14.88 12.51 -12.88
C ASN A 160 14.94 11.38 -11.85
N GLU A 161 15.68 11.63 -10.77
CA GLU A 161 15.70 10.79 -9.57
C GLU A 161 14.85 11.46 -8.50
N PHE A 162 14.01 10.69 -7.83
CA PHE A 162 13.11 11.14 -6.80
C PHE A 162 13.41 10.40 -5.50
N ASP A 163 13.46 11.16 -4.42
CA ASP A 163 13.38 10.66 -3.06
C ASP A 163 12.05 11.09 -2.46
N ALA A 164 11.30 10.16 -1.90
CA ALA A 164 10.00 10.48 -1.33
C ALA A 164 9.65 9.57 -0.16
N ARG A 165 8.82 10.09 0.72
CA ARG A 165 8.06 9.30 1.68
C ARG A 165 6.73 8.91 1.07
N MET A 166 6.50 7.62 0.97
CA MET A 166 5.30 7.02 0.42
C MET A 166 4.49 6.42 1.56
N LYS A 167 3.20 6.77 1.63
CA LYS A 167 2.27 6.22 2.61
C LYS A 167 1.37 5.20 1.95
N ILE A 168 1.34 3.96 2.49
CA ILE A 168 0.47 2.88 2.04
C ILE A 168 -0.56 2.59 3.13
N ASN A 169 -1.84 2.48 2.78
CA ASN A 169 -2.85 2.01 3.73
C ASN A 169 -2.70 0.51 3.94
N ALA A 170 -2.66 0.09 5.20
CA ALA A 170 -2.64 -1.32 5.53
C ALA A 170 -4.06 -1.90 5.41
N THR A 171 -4.25 -2.93 4.58
CA THR A 171 -5.47 -3.71 4.54
C THR A 171 -5.25 -5.07 5.19
N PRO A 172 -6.31 -5.68 5.77
CA PRO A 172 -6.19 -7.02 6.39
C PRO A 172 -5.63 -8.10 5.45
N GLU A 173 -5.83 -7.91 4.15
CA GLU A 173 -5.39 -8.84 3.10
C GLU A 173 -3.96 -8.54 2.60
N GLY A 174 -3.27 -7.54 3.17
CA GLY A 174 -1.93 -7.12 2.76
C GLY A 174 -1.86 -6.44 1.39
N ARG A 175 -3.01 -6.10 0.81
CA ARG A 175 -3.14 -5.41 -0.49
C ARG A 175 -3.40 -3.92 -0.28
N GLY A 176 -2.47 -3.23 0.36
CA GLY A 176 -2.55 -1.79 0.54
C GLY A 176 -2.40 -1.04 -0.78
N ARG A 177 -2.96 0.18 -0.83
CA ARG A 177 -2.76 1.14 -1.92
C ARG A 177 -2.06 2.38 -1.38
N ILE A 178 -1.39 3.11 -2.25
CA ILE A 178 -0.72 4.35 -1.88
C ILE A 178 -1.78 5.42 -1.65
N VAL A 179 -1.71 6.08 -0.49
CA VAL A 179 -2.63 7.14 -0.09
C VAL A 179 -1.97 8.53 -0.11
N GLY A 180 -0.64 8.58 -0.21
CA GLY A 180 0.10 9.85 -0.27
C GLY A 180 1.55 9.65 -0.66
N PHE A 181 2.10 10.71 -1.27
CA PHE A 181 3.51 10.91 -1.53
C PHE A 181 3.94 12.26 -0.97
N GLU A 182 5.05 12.27 -0.30
CA GLU A 182 5.77 13.48 0.08
C GLU A 182 7.15 13.42 -0.57
N VAL A 183 7.31 14.11 -1.72
CA VAL A 183 8.61 14.19 -2.41
C VAL A 183 9.54 15.05 -1.56
N THR A 184 10.63 14.46 -1.10
CA THR A 184 11.64 15.12 -0.25
C THR A 184 12.77 15.69 -1.06
N ASP A 185 13.12 15.07 -2.19
CA ASP A 185 14.10 15.58 -3.15
C ASP A 185 13.75 15.15 -4.58
N GLU A 186 14.07 16.04 -5.54
CA GLU A 186 13.99 15.76 -6.98
C GLU A 186 15.26 16.25 -7.64
N LYS A 187 16.01 15.34 -8.24
CA LYS A 187 17.26 15.63 -8.91
C LYS A 187 17.18 15.26 -10.39
N ARG A 188 17.49 16.23 -11.25
CA ARG A 188 17.69 15.94 -12.67
C ARG A 188 19.04 15.27 -12.87
N VAL A 189 19.03 14.02 -13.32
CA VAL A 189 20.26 13.23 -13.57
C VAL A 189 20.77 13.44 -14.99
N ARG A 190 19.84 13.51 -15.98
CA ARG A 190 20.18 13.62 -17.39
C ARG A 190 19.19 14.53 -18.11
N PHE A 191 19.71 15.29 -19.08
CA PHE A 191 18.92 16.07 -20.02
C PHE A 191 19.59 16.08 -21.38
N GLU A 192 18.85 15.65 -22.41
CA GLU A 192 19.32 15.62 -23.80
C GLU A 192 18.26 16.22 -24.72
N THR A 193 18.69 16.84 -25.79
CA THR A 193 17.81 17.36 -26.84
C THR A 193 18.23 16.77 -28.17
N ALA A 194 17.27 16.20 -28.90
CA ALA A 194 17.42 15.75 -30.27
C ALA A 194 16.43 16.46 -31.16
N VAL A 195 16.82 16.67 -32.40
CA VAL A 195 15.93 17.20 -33.47
C VAL A 195 15.44 16.00 -34.27
N ARG A 196 14.14 15.91 -34.50
CA ARG A 196 13.57 14.90 -35.39
C ARG A 196 13.95 15.25 -36.84
N MET A 197 14.88 14.50 -37.42
CA MET A 197 15.10 14.59 -38.84
C MET A 197 13.95 13.88 -39.56
N PHE A 198 13.16 14.61 -40.34
CA PHE A 198 12.24 14.01 -41.29
C PHE A 198 13.10 13.46 -42.42
N GLU A 199 13.16 12.14 -42.57
CA GLU A 199 13.64 11.57 -43.83
C GLU A 199 12.58 11.89 -44.86
N ASP A 200 12.92 12.77 -45.83
CA ASP A 200 12.11 13.04 -47.03
C ASP A 200 12.08 11.75 -47.86
N GLU A 201 10.90 11.11 -47.97
CA GLU A 201 10.62 10.07 -48.96
C GLU A 201 10.38 10.69 -50.33
#